data_62f2868f9ee3062ad70ba80be31c18f6
#
_entry.id   62f2868f9ee3062ad70ba80be31c18f6
#
_cell.length_a   1.000
_cell.length_b   1.000
_cell.length_c   1.000
_cell.angle_alpha   90.00
_cell.angle_beta   90.00
_cell.angle_gamma   90.00
#
_symmetry.space_group_name_H-M   'P 1'
#
loop_
_entity.id
_entity.type
_entity.pdbx_description
1 polymer ?
#
loop_
_entity_poly.entity_id
_entity_poly.type
_entity_poly.pdbx_seq_one_letter_code
_entity_poly.pdbx_strand_id
1 'polypeptide(L)'
;MKKILLISLILLPSIIQAETSYYKNLVEKDGLFYKKGSDEPYSGSVKGSQIGLMVEGKREKEWKEFYPDGNIKREVTFKNGVQHGLGSSYFPDGKLLMRGNLINGLQDGVWKKFYPNGNVEVKLTFKEGNREGLKEAYDENGKIKSKEWCVKNFCTDITDQ
;
A
#
# COMPACT_ATOMS: atom_id res chain seq x y z
N MET A 1 18.36 -62.26 11.96
CA MET A 1 18.62 -60.80 11.96
C MET A 1 17.71 -60.15 10.91
N LYS A 2 16.61 -59.51 11.34
CA LYS A 2 15.67 -58.83 10.44
C LYS A 2 16.18 -57.41 10.21
N LYS A 3 16.53 -57.03 8.96
CA LYS A 3 16.87 -55.67 8.58
C LYS A 3 15.57 -54.86 8.50
N ILE A 4 15.42 -53.89 9.40
CA ILE A 4 14.35 -52.90 9.34
C ILE A 4 14.79 -51.88 8.32
N LEU A 5 14.08 -51.83 7.19
CA LEU A 5 14.25 -50.81 6.16
C LEU A 5 13.50 -49.56 6.63
N LEU A 6 14.24 -48.54 7.10
CA LEU A 6 13.69 -47.23 7.37
C LEU A 6 13.40 -46.56 6.01
N ILE A 7 12.14 -46.57 5.61
CA ILE A 7 11.67 -45.74 4.50
C ILE A 7 11.57 -44.30 5.03
N SER A 8 12.56 -43.49 4.75
CA SER A 8 12.45 -42.05 4.98
C SER A 8 11.40 -41.48 4.02
N LEU A 9 10.24 -41.17 4.57
CA LEU A 9 9.20 -40.43 3.85
C LEU A 9 9.74 -39.01 3.60
N ILE A 10 10.32 -38.78 2.41
CA ILE A 10 10.67 -37.47 1.95
C ILE A 10 9.33 -36.73 1.71
N LEU A 11 8.91 -35.92 2.67
CA LEU A 11 7.87 -34.93 2.47
C LEU A 11 8.38 -33.94 1.40
N LEU A 12 8.06 -34.22 0.15
CA LEU A 12 8.16 -33.21 -0.91
C LEU A 12 7.32 -32.01 -0.46
N PRO A 13 7.89 -30.82 -0.45
CA PRO A 13 7.05 -29.63 -0.20
C PRO A 13 5.94 -29.68 -1.25
N SER A 14 4.70 -29.86 -0.81
CA SER A 14 3.54 -29.68 -1.66
C SER A 14 3.71 -28.29 -2.30
N ILE A 15 3.87 -28.27 -3.62
CA ILE A 15 3.74 -27.05 -4.40
C ILE A 15 2.31 -26.59 -4.12
N ILE A 16 2.15 -25.71 -3.14
CA ILE A 16 0.87 -25.02 -2.91
C ILE A 16 0.65 -24.23 -4.17
N GLN A 17 -0.15 -24.80 -5.06
CA GLN A 17 -0.60 -24.12 -6.26
C GLN A 17 -1.33 -22.88 -5.76
N ALA A 18 -0.72 -21.70 -5.96
CA ALA A 18 -1.20 -20.45 -5.38
C ALA A 18 -2.64 -20.24 -5.84
N GLU A 19 -3.57 -20.49 -4.94
CA GLU A 19 -4.99 -20.37 -5.23
C GLU A 19 -5.32 -18.91 -5.58
N THR A 20 -6.24 -18.69 -6.51
CA THR A 20 -6.72 -17.35 -6.85
C THR A 20 -8.16 -17.20 -6.37
N SER A 21 -8.42 -16.15 -5.59
CA SER A 21 -9.78 -15.79 -5.17
C SER A 21 -10.15 -14.37 -5.61
N TYR A 22 -11.46 -14.14 -5.77
CA TYR A 22 -11.97 -12.78 -5.96
C TYR A 22 -12.06 -12.06 -4.60
N TYR A 23 -11.63 -10.78 -4.54
CA TYR A 23 -11.70 -9.97 -3.32
C TYR A 23 -13.08 -9.97 -2.66
N LYS A 24 -14.17 -9.92 -3.46
CA LYS A 24 -15.55 -9.99 -2.97
C LYS A 24 -15.92 -11.29 -2.23
N ASN A 25 -15.11 -12.32 -2.39
CA ASN A 25 -15.31 -13.64 -1.73
C ASN A 25 -14.50 -13.77 -0.43
N LEU A 26 -13.77 -12.73 -0.07
CA LEU A 26 -13.00 -12.68 1.17
C LEU A 26 -13.78 -11.89 2.23
N VAL A 27 -13.58 -12.26 3.47
CA VAL A 27 -14.09 -11.56 4.66
C VAL A 27 -12.93 -11.30 5.60
N GLU A 28 -12.93 -10.14 6.23
CA GLU A 28 -11.96 -9.80 7.27
C GLU A 28 -12.55 -10.10 8.64
N LYS A 29 -11.77 -10.79 9.48
CA LYS A 29 -12.11 -11.12 10.85
C LYS A 29 -10.83 -11.07 11.69
N ASP A 30 -10.83 -10.28 12.75
CA ASP A 30 -9.69 -10.10 13.67
C ASP A 30 -8.38 -9.71 12.94
N GLY A 31 -8.49 -8.86 11.91
CA GLY A 31 -7.35 -8.38 11.13
C GLY A 31 -6.76 -9.39 10.12
N LEU A 32 -7.40 -10.54 9.95
CA LEU A 32 -7.04 -11.56 8.96
C LEU A 32 -8.14 -11.76 7.93
N PHE A 33 -7.77 -12.07 6.70
CA PHE A 33 -8.70 -12.38 5.62
C PHE A 33 -8.91 -13.88 5.46
N TYR A 34 -10.17 -14.27 5.28
CA TYR A 34 -10.64 -15.62 5.09
C TYR A 34 -11.48 -15.72 3.81
N LYS A 35 -11.56 -16.88 3.18
CA LYS A 35 -12.65 -17.11 2.24
C LYS A 35 -13.97 -17.19 2.99
N LYS A 36 -15.05 -16.72 2.37
CA LYS A 36 -16.40 -16.90 2.92
C LYS A 36 -16.67 -18.37 3.19
N GLY A 37 -17.04 -18.69 4.44
CA GLY A 37 -17.32 -20.06 4.88
C GLY A 37 -16.09 -20.89 5.25
N SER A 38 -14.89 -20.28 5.35
CA SER A 38 -13.67 -20.94 5.82
C SER A 38 -13.25 -20.36 7.16
N ASP A 39 -12.69 -21.20 8.01
CA ASP A 39 -12.05 -20.82 9.28
C ASP A 39 -10.51 -20.78 9.16
N GLU A 40 -9.97 -21.08 7.99
CA GLU A 40 -8.53 -20.98 7.72
C GLU A 40 -8.18 -19.66 7.06
N PRO A 41 -7.15 -18.92 7.54
CA PRO A 41 -6.67 -17.70 6.91
C PRO A 41 -6.26 -17.94 5.46
N TYR A 42 -6.71 -17.05 4.57
CA TYR A 42 -6.50 -17.21 3.14
C TYR A 42 -5.03 -16.95 2.74
N SER A 43 -4.47 -17.86 1.95
CA SER A 43 -3.19 -17.68 1.26
C SER A 43 -3.39 -17.85 -0.24
N GLY A 44 -2.97 -16.87 -1.04
CA GLY A 44 -3.10 -16.93 -2.48
C GLY A 44 -3.23 -15.58 -3.15
N SER A 45 -3.37 -15.60 -4.49
CA SER A 45 -3.59 -14.40 -5.28
C SER A 45 -5.02 -13.90 -5.16
N VAL A 46 -5.18 -12.59 -5.13
CA VAL A 46 -6.49 -11.92 -5.07
C VAL A 46 -6.70 -11.13 -6.36
N LYS A 47 -7.92 -11.13 -6.89
CA LYS A 47 -8.32 -10.37 -8.08
C LYS A 47 -9.72 -9.75 -7.92
N GLY A 48 -10.08 -8.87 -8.84
CA GLY A 48 -11.35 -8.13 -8.84
C GLY A 48 -11.14 -6.64 -8.58
N SER A 49 -11.94 -6.05 -7.71
CA SER A 49 -11.81 -4.62 -7.34
C SER A 49 -10.49 -4.29 -6.64
N GLN A 50 -9.81 -5.30 -6.12
CA GLN A 50 -8.44 -5.23 -5.64
C GLN A 50 -7.65 -6.43 -6.16
N ILE A 51 -6.35 -6.22 -6.43
CA ILE A 51 -5.41 -7.25 -6.87
C ILE A 51 -4.19 -7.24 -5.95
N GLY A 52 -3.73 -8.42 -5.54
CA GLY A 52 -2.54 -8.57 -4.71
C GLY A 52 -2.31 -10.01 -4.27
N LEU A 53 -1.42 -10.17 -3.30
CA LEU A 53 -1.08 -11.44 -2.69
C LEU A 53 -1.49 -11.42 -1.22
N MET A 54 -2.09 -12.52 -0.75
CA MET A 54 -2.28 -12.79 0.67
C MET A 54 -1.44 -13.98 1.11
N VAL A 55 -0.90 -13.89 2.31
CA VAL A 55 -0.19 -14.96 3.00
C VAL A 55 -0.73 -15.05 4.42
N GLU A 56 -1.27 -16.19 4.80
CA GLU A 56 -1.86 -16.41 6.13
C GLU A 56 -2.86 -15.30 6.54
N GLY A 57 -3.75 -14.93 5.62
CA GLY A 57 -4.76 -13.91 5.81
C GLY A 57 -4.25 -12.46 5.80
N LYS A 58 -2.97 -12.22 5.53
CA LYS A 58 -2.38 -10.88 5.52
C LYS A 58 -2.01 -10.45 4.11
N ARG A 59 -2.20 -9.16 3.82
CA ARG A 59 -1.73 -8.59 2.55
C ARG A 59 -0.21 -8.58 2.51
N GLU A 60 0.35 -8.99 1.36
CA GLU A 60 1.78 -9.01 1.09
C GLU A 60 2.10 -8.38 -0.27
N LYS A 61 3.28 -7.77 -0.39
CA LYS A 61 3.80 -7.14 -1.61
C LYS A 61 2.90 -6.00 -2.12
N GLU A 62 2.91 -5.77 -3.41
CA GLU A 62 2.13 -4.71 -4.06
C GLU A 62 0.64 -5.08 -4.15
N TRP A 63 -0.21 -4.12 -3.78
CA TRP A 63 -1.65 -4.17 -3.91
C TRP A 63 -2.16 -3.02 -4.76
N LYS A 64 -3.10 -3.33 -5.64
CA LYS A 64 -3.78 -2.35 -6.49
C LYS A 64 -5.27 -2.36 -6.20
N GLU A 65 -5.83 -1.18 -6.09
CA GLU A 65 -7.27 -0.91 -6.03
C GLU A 65 -7.67 -0.19 -7.31
N PHE A 66 -8.85 -0.49 -7.84
CA PHE A 66 -9.33 0.04 -9.10
C PHE A 66 -10.58 0.90 -8.92
N TYR A 67 -10.74 1.88 -9.78
CA TYR A 67 -11.99 2.56 -10.03
C TYR A 67 -12.99 1.63 -10.74
N PRO A 68 -14.32 1.96 -10.74
CA PRO A 68 -15.32 1.15 -11.44
C PRO A 68 -15.08 1.02 -12.95
N ASP A 69 -14.39 1.98 -13.56
CA ASP A 69 -14.01 1.98 -14.98
C ASP A 69 -12.77 1.13 -15.29
N GLY A 70 -12.13 0.55 -14.27
CA GLY A 70 -10.95 -0.31 -14.39
C GLY A 70 -9.62 0.41 -14.29
N ASN A 71 -9.60 1.75 -14.22
CA ASN A 71 -8.37 2.50 -13.98
C ASN A 71 -7.85 2.29 -12.55
N ILE A 72 -6.54 2.33 -12.37
CA ILE A 72 -5.92 2.19 -11.05
C ILE A 72 -6.29 3.42 -10.22
N LYS A 73 -6.85 3.18 -9.02
CA LYS A 73 -7.17 4.19 -8.03
C LYS A 73 -6.02 4.38 -7.03
N ARG A 74 -5.44 3.25 -6.60
CA ARG A 74 -4.39 3.23 -5.59
C ARG A 74 -3.47 2.03 -5.78
N GLU A 75 -2.18 2.26 -5.53
CA GLU A 75 -1.16 1.22 -5.38
C GLU A 75 -0.46 1.40 -4.04
N VAL A 76 -0.23 0.32 -3.33
CA VAL A 76 0.46 0.36 -2.04
C VAL A 76 1.13 -0.98 -1.74
N THR A 77 2.33 -0.93 -1.18
CA THR A 77 3.06 -2.12 -0.75
C THR A 77 2.69 -2.49 0.68
N PHE A 78 2.53 -3.78 0.93
CA PHE A 78 2.28 -4.35 2.24
C PHE A 78 3.40 -5.32 2.65
N LYS A 79 3.64 -5.39 3.95
CA LYS A 79 4.49 -6.37 4.61
C LYS A 79 3.77 -6.85 5.87
N ASN A 80 3.49 -8.14 5.97
CA ASN A 80 2.74 -8.74 7.09
C ASN A 80 1.39 -8.04 7.38
N GLY A 81 0.65 -7.65 6.34
CA GLY A 81 -0.64 -6.95 6.47
C GLY A 81 -0.55 -5.44 6.72
N VAL A 82 0.64 -4.91 6.97
CA VAL A 82 0.86 -3.49 7.26
C VAL A 82 1.43 -2.77 6.03
N GLN A 83 0.92 -1.57 5.73
CA GLN A 83 1.45 -0.76 4.63
C GLN A 83 2.91 -0.38 4.92
N HIS A 84 3.80 -0.71 3.98
CA HIS A 84 5.23 -0.47 4.12
C HIS A 84 5.88 -0.32 2.74
N GLY A 85 6.56 0.79 2.50
CA GLY A 85 7.12 1.12 1.20
C GLY A 85 6.28 2.15 0.43
N LEU A 86 6.38 2.13 -0.90
CA LEU A 86 5.75 3.14 -1.74
C LEU A 86 4.22 3.03 -1.74
N GLY A 87 3.56 4.19 -1.61
CA GLY A 87 2.13 4.35 -1.82
C GLY A 87 1.86 5.42 -2.88
N SER A 88 0.94 5.12 -3.80
CA SER A 88 0.50 6.04 -4.84
C SER A 88 -1.02 6.02 -4.96
N SER A 89 -1.62 7.17 -5.29
CA SER A 89 -3.02 7.26 -5.69
C SER A 89 -3.13 8.06 -6.99
N TYR A 90 -4.18 7.82 -7.73
CA TYR A 90 -4.37 8.34 -9.08
C TYR A 90 -5.73 9.01 -9.22
N PHE A 91 -5.84 9.95 -10.13
CA PHE A 91 -7.11 10.46 -10.62
C PHE A 91 -7.84 9.40 -11.46
N PRO A 92 -9.17 9.52 -11.69
CA PRO A 92 -9.91 8.59 -12.55
C PRO A 92 -9.35 8.48 -13.98
N ASP A 93 -8.72 9.53 -14.50
CA ASP A 93 -8.05 9.54 -15.82
C ASP A 93 -6.65 8.86 -15.82
N GLY A 94 -6.25 8.24 -14.70
CA GLY A 94 -4.99 7.51 -14.53
C GLY A 94 -3.78 8.38 -14.21
N LYS A 95 -3.92 9.71 -14.16
CA LYS A 95 -2.82 10.59 -13.77
C LYS A 95 -2.52 10.48 -12.27
N LEU A 96 -1.26 10.65 -11.91
CA LEU A 96 -0.81 10.58 -10.52
C LEU A 96 -1.41 11.73 -9.70
N LEU A 97 -2.11 11.39 -8.61
CA LEU A 97 -2.68 12.34 -7.66
C LEU A 97 -1.75 12.57 -6.47
N MET A 98 -1.21 11.49 -5.90
CA MET A 98 -0.39 11.57 -4.69
C MET A 98 0.60 10.42 -4.63
N ARG A 99 1.81 10.68 -4.09
CA ARG A 99 2.84 9.65 -3.91
C ARG A 99 3.73 9.94 -2.72
N GLY A 100 4.09 8.89 -1.98
CA GLY A 100 5.04 8.96 -0.87
C GLY A 100 5.35 7.60 -0.30
N ASN A 101 6.15 7.58 0.75
CA ASN A 101 6.57 6.35 1.42
C ASN A 101 5.77 6.13 2.72
N LEU A 102 5.54 4.87 3.05
CA LEU A 102 4.90 4.42 4.28
C LEU A 102 5.87 3.52 5.05
N ILE A 103 5.96 3.71 6.35
CA ILE A 103 6.67 2.84 7.28
C ILE A 103 5.70 2.45 8.39
N ASN A 104 5.44 1.15 8.54
CA ASN A 104 4.50 0.61 9.53
C ASN A 104 3.11 1.28 9.49
N GLY A 105 2.60 1.54 8.29
CA GLY A 105 1.29 2.17 8.08
C GLY A 105 1.28 3.69 8.19
N LEU A 106 2.37 4.32 8.60
CA LEU A 106 2.50 5.76 8.80
C LEU A 106 3.25 6.41 7.63
N GLN A 107 2.84 7.62 7.25
CA GLN A 107 3.56 8.41 6.25
C GLN A 107 4.96 8.77 6.78
N ASP A 108 5.98 8.60 5.92
CA ASP A 108 7.37 8.91 6.26
C ASP A 108 8.12 9.47 5.04
N GLY A 109 8.98 10.48 5.28
CA GLY A 109 9.68 11.18 4.24
C GLY A 109 8.80 12.14 3.42
N VAL A 110 9.24 12.42 2.19
CA VAL A 110 8.58 13.40 1.32
C VAL A 110 7.37 12.79 0.62
N TRP A 111 6.22 13.44 0.80
CA TRP A 111 4.99 13.18 0.06
C TRP A 111 4.72 14.31 -0.93
N LYS A 112 4.26 13.94 -2.13
CA LYS A 112 3.89 14.89 -3.18
C LYS A 112 2.44 14.68 -3.58
N LYS A 113 1.69 15.77 -3.69
CA LYS A 113 0.38 15.83 -4.32
C LYS A 113 0.52 16.57 -5.65
N PHE A 114 -0.24 16.18 -6.65
CA PHE A 114 -0.15 16.69 -8.00
C PHE A 114 -1.48 17.26 -8.48
N TYR A 115 -1.43 18.28 -9.30
CA TYR A 115 -2.55 18.76 -10.10
C TYR A 115 -2.87 17.79 -11.25
N PRO A 116 -4.10 17.88 -11.84
CA PRO A 116 -4.44 17.07 -13.03
C PRO A 116 -3.54 17.29 -14.25
N ASN A 117 -2.86 18.45 -14.33
CA ASN A 117 -1.86 18.73 -15.39
C ASN A 117 -0.50 18.07 -15.15
N GLY A 118 -0.31 17.38 -14.00
CA GLY A 118 0.91 16.66 -13.61
C GLY A 118 1.92 17.49 -12.83
N ASN A 119 1.72 18.80 -12.68
CA ASN A 119 2.58 19.64 -11.86
C ASN A 119 2.36 19.39 -10.37
N VAL A 120 3.40 19.55 -9.56
CA VAL A 120 3.31 19.39 -8.11
C VAL A 120 2.41 20.50 -7.54
N GLU A 121 1.39 20.12 -6.77
CA GLU A 121 0.53 21.01 -6.00
C GLU A 121 1.10 21.28 -4.60
N VAL A 122 1.49 20.19 -3.92
CA VAL A 122 2.07 20.28 -2.57
C VAL A 122 3.19 19.27 -2.44
N LYS A 123 4.27 19.71 -1.81
CA LYS A 123 5.36 18.85 -1.32
C LYS A 123 5.44 19.00 0.19
N LEU A 124 5.42 17.91 0.91
CA LEU A 124 5.24 17.87 2.35
C LEU A 124 6.08 16.75 2.95
N THR A 125 6.79 17.06 4.04
CA THR A 125 7.60 16.08 4.74
C THR A 125 6.84 15.51 5.93
N PHE A 126 6.89 14.21 6.09
CA PHE A 126 6.33 13.48 7.23
C PHE A 126 7.41 12.72 7.98
N LYS A 127 7.21 12.57 9.26
CA LYS A 127 7.95 11.67 10.13
C LYS A 127 6.98 10.94 11.05
N GLU A 128 6.94 9.62 10.95
CA GLU A 128 6.03 8.79 11.76
C GLU A 128 4.58 9.28 11.72
N GLY A 129 4.08 9.65 10.54
CA GLY A 129 2.72 10.14 10.31
C GLY A 129 2.45 11.60 10.66
N ASN A 130 3.40 12.30 11.28
CA ASN A 130 3.28 13.71 11.58
C ASN A 130 3.93 14.57 10.50
N ARG A 131 3.34 15.73 10.20
CA ARG A 131 3.99 16.74 9.35
C ARG A 131 5.21 17.28 10.10
N GLU A 132 6.38 17.10 9.50
CA GLU A 132 7.65 17.46 10.11
C GLU A 132 8.60 17.99 9.03
N GLY A 133 9.09 19.24 9.19
CA GLY A 133 9.94 19.88 8.21
C GLY A 133 9.21 20.73 7.18
N LEU A 134 9.79 20.89 6.00
CA LEU A 134 9.31 21.82 4.97
C LEU A 134 8.05 21.32 4.29
N LYS A 135 7.06 22.23 4.17
CA LYS A 135 5.90 22.12 3.29
C LYS A 135 5.99 23.24 2.24
N GLU A 136 5.85 22.90 0.99
CA GLU A 136 5.83 23.82 -0.15
C GLU A 136 4.53 23.61 -0.92
N ALA A 137 3.81 24.72 -1.20
CA ALA A 137 2.65 24.73 -2.07
C ALA A 137 2.96 25.50 -3.35
N TYR A 138 2.43 25.00 -4.47
CA TYR A 138 2.68 25.53 -5.80
C TYR A 138 1.35 25.82 -6.51
N ASP A 139 1.35 26.73 -7.48
CA ASP A 139 0.26 26.89 -8.43
C ASP A 139 0.37 25.88 -9.58
N GLU A 140 -0.63 25.85 -10.46
CA GLU A 140 -0.68 24.92 -11.60
C GLU A 140 0.45 25.13 -12.62
N ASN A 141 1.15 26.26 -12.58
CA ASN A 141 2.32 26.58 -13.41
C ASN A 141 3.65 26.22 -12.73
N GLY A 142 3.61 25.71 -11.49
CA GLY A 142 4.78 25.33 -10.72
C GLY A 142 5.44 26.48 -9.95
N LYS A 143 4.81 27.67 -9.86
CA LYS A 143 5.29 28.78 -9.06
C LYS A 143 4.94 28.56 -7.59
N ILE A 144 5.87 28.84 -6.68
CA ILE A 144 5.65 28.73 -5.24
C ILE A 144 4.59 29.74 -4.80
N LYS A 145 3.58 29.24 -4.07
CA LYS A 145 2.52 30.01 -3.41
C LYS A 145 2.80 30.25 -1.94
N SER A 146 3.30 29.23 -1.25
CA SER A 146 3.65 29.33 0.15
C SER A 146 4.72 28.32 0.53
N LYS A 147 5.49 28.66 1.58
CA LYS A 147 6.38 27.76 2.30
C LYS A 147 6.02 27.79 3.78
N GLU A 148 5.98 26.64 4.39
CA GLU A 148 5.69 26.47 5.80
C GLU A 148 6.71 25.54 6.43
N TRP A 149 7.11 25.82 7.67
CA TRP A 149 7.88 24.88 8.47
C TRP A 149 6.95 24.21 9.47
N CYS A 150 6.90 22.89 9.46
CA CYS A 150 6.01 22.10 10.31
C CYS A 150 6.80 21.37 11.40
N VAL A 151 6.27 21.37 12.62
CA VAL A 151 6.74 20.59 13.76
C VAL A 151 5.53 19.92 14.41
N LYS A 152 5.48 18.58 14.41
CA LYS A 152 4.38 17.79 14.97
C LYS A 152 3.00 18.28 14.52
N ASN A 153 2.82 18.47 13.21
CA ASN A 153 1.60 18.96 12.53
C ASN A 153 1.29 20.46 12.69
N PHE A 154 2.02 21.22 13.50
CA PHE A 154 1.90 22.69 13.57
C PHE A 154 2.81 23.31 12.51
N CYS A 155 2.24 24.03 11.57
CA CYS A 155 2.99 24.63 10.45
C CYS A 155 2.98 26.16 10.59
N THR A 156 4.15 26.78 10.43
CA THR A 156 4.35 28.24 10.46
C THR A 156 4.78 28.70 9.07
N ASP A 157 4.16 29.75 8.59
CA ASP A 157 4.50 30.39 7.30
C ASP A 157 5.91 30.98 7.36
N ILE A 158 6.69 30.66 6.33
CA ILE A 158 8.07 31.17 6.12
C ILE A 158 8.26 31.64 4.67
N THR A 159 7.17 32.02 3.98
CA THR A 159 7.19 32.29 2.54
C THR A 159 8.13 33.45 2.17
N ASP A 160 8.25 34.43 3.03
CA ASP A 160 9.04 35.65 2.83
C ASP A 160 10.43 35.61 3.52
N GLN A 161 10.89 34.45 3.97
CA GLN A 161 12.19 34.26 4.64
C GLN A 161 13.25 33.72 3.68
#